data_540800793cf23515ef200cf7e7675878
#
_entry.id   540800793cf23515ef200cf7e7675878
#
_cell.length_a   1.000
_cell.length_b   1.000
_cell.length_c   1.000
_cell.angle_alpha   90.00
_cell.angle_beta   90.00
_cell.angle_gamma   90.00
#
_symmetry.space_group_name_H-M   'P 1'
#
loop_
_entity.id
_entity.type
_entity.pdbx_description
1 polymer ?
#
loop_
_entity_poly.entity_id
_entity_poly.type
_entity_poly.pdbx_seq_one_letter_code
_entity_poly.pdbx_strand_id
1 'polypeptide(L)'
;MIPCTFASKLREIFTGDVVLEQHICDVILINEGQFFSDLYEVVMELVDEYGKSVYICGLDGDFKRHKFGQLLDLIPFCDKVDKLRSNCHMCSNNAIFSHRITNECDQVVIGSTNYVPLCRACYNKSNTTKTQF
;
A
#
# COMPACT_ATOMS: atom_id res chain seq x y z
N MET A 1 -6.46 2.04 -22.28
CA MET A 1 -5.28 1.88 -21.40
C MET A 1 -5.05 3.22 -20.72
N ILE A 2 -4.96 3.27 -19.42
CA ILE A 2 -4.67 4.50 -18.68
C ILE A 2 -3.14 4.69 -18.71
N PRO A 3 -2.62 5.87 -19.11
CA PRO A 3 -1.20 6.15 -19.03
C PRO A 3 -0.69 6.02 -17.60
N CYS A 4 0.45 5.37 -17.41
CA CYS A 4 1.05 5.17 -16.11
C CYS A 4 2.52 5.61 -16.13
N THR A 5 2.95 6.33 -15.10
CA THR A 5 4.34 6.73 -14.90
C THR A 5 4.91 5.99 -13.69
N PHE A 6 6.11 5.46 -13.83
CA PHE A 6 6.85 4.82 -12.75
C PHE A 6 7.77 5.82 -12.08
N ALA A 7 7.80 5.81 -10.75
CA ALA A 7 8.70 6.63 -9.94
C ALA A 7 9.08 5.90 -8.66
N SER A 8 10.23 6.24 -8.09
CA SER A 8 10.65 5.78 -6.76
C SER A 8 10.17 6.73 -5.66
N LYS A 9 9.96 7.99 -6.00
CA LYS A 9 9.36 9.00 -5.15
C LYS A 9 8.30 9.78 -5.92
N LEU A 10 7.23 10.17 -5.26
CA LEU A 10 6.18 10.98 -5.88
C LEU A 10 6.70 12.36 -6.27
N ARG A 11 7.62 12.92 -5.52
CA ARG A 11 8.23 14.22 -5.81
C ARG A 11 8.98 14.27 -7.15
N GLU A 12 9.39 13.14 -7.69
CA GLU A 12 9.99 13.06 -9.03
C GLU A 12 8.98 13.40 -10.15
N ILE A 13 7.70 13.13 -9.90
CA ILE A 13 6.60 13.41 -10.86
C ILE A 13 5.96 14.76 -10.53
N PHE A 14 5.72 15.04 -9.25
CA PHE A 14 5.04 16.24 -8.78
C PHE A 14 6.04 17.26 -8.27
N THR A 15 6.87 17.82 -9.14
CA THR A 15 7.68 18.99 -8.83
C THR A 15 6.81 20.24 -8.95
N GLY A 16 7.06 21.24 -8.09
CA GLY A 16 6.24 22.43 -7.95
C GLY A 16 5.81 23.08 -9.26
N ASP A 17 6.73 23.15 -10.24
CA ASP A 17 6.45 23.75 -11.55
C ASP A 17 5.49 22.92 -12.40
N VAL A 18 5.59 21.59 -12.35
CA VAL A 18 4.73 20.68 -13.14
C VAL A 18 3.30 20.63 -12.57
N VAL A 19 3.16 20.74 -11.25
CA VAL A 19 1.83 20.76 -10.62
C VAL A 19 1.18 22.14 -10.76
N LEU A 20 1.98 23.20 -10.72
CA LEU A 20 1.51 24.59 -10.84
C LEU A 20 1.20 24.98 -12.27
N GLU A 21 2.00 24.52 -13.24
CA GLU A 21 1.88 25.05 -14.62
C GLU A 21 0.67 24.54 -15.36
N GLN A 22 0.04 23.44 -14.93
CA GLN A 22 -1.11 23.00 -15.69
C GLN A 22 -2.06 22.11 -14.94
N HIS A 23 -3.28 22.40 -15.10
CA HIS A 23 -4.49 21.59 -15.11
C HIS A 23 -4.35 20.21 -15.79
N ILE A 24 -3.23 19.49 -15.58
CA ILE A 24 -2.93 18.24 -16.26
C ILE A 24 -3.90 17.16 -15.83
N CYS A 25 -4.30 17.15 -14.54
CA CYS A 25 -5.34 16.25 -14.06
C CYS A 25 -5.92 16.76 -12.74
N ASP A 26 -7.20 16.53 -12.55
CA ASP A 26 -7.90 16.80 -11.29
C ASP A 26 -7.89 15.57 -10.40
N VAL A 27 -7.65 14.40 -10.96
CA VAL A 27 -7.67 13.12 -10.28
C VAL A 27 -6.33 12.40 -10.45
N ILE A 28 -5.75 11.99 -9.33
CA ILE A 28 -4.47 11.27 -9.26
C ILE A 28 -4.72 9.89 -8.66
N LEU A 29 -4.22 8.87 -9.34
CA LEU A 29 -4.29 7.49 -8.87
C LEU A 29 -2.89 7.01 -8.51
N ILE A 30 -2.67 6.64 -7.25
CA ILE A 30 -1.40 6.11 -6.77
C ILE A 30 -1.58 4.63 -6.45
N ASN A 31 -0.85 3.78 -7.19
CA ASN A 31 -0.81 2.35 -6.94
C ASN A 31 0.41 2.00 -6.07
N GLU A 32 0.26 1.00 -5.21
CA GLU A 32 1.31 0.52 -4.31
C GLU A 32 1.89 1.63 -3.41
N GLY A 33 1.01 2.43 -2.83
CA GLY A 33 1.35 3.62 -2.04
C GLY A 33 2.36 3.38 -0.92
N GLN A 34 2.42 2.15 -0.36
CA GLN A 34 3.36 1.80 0.72
C GLN A 34 4.83 1.90 0.34
N PHE A 35 5.16 1.92 -0.96
CA PHE A 35 6.56 1.99 -1.42
C PHE A 35 7.09 3.42 -1.55
N PHE A 36 6.22 4.43 -1.53
CA PHE A 36 6.66 5.83 -1.63
C PHE A 36 7.00 6.40 -0.24
N SER A 37 8.26 6.72 -0.04
CA SER A 37 8.74 7.28 1.23
C SER A 37 8.27 8.71 1.51
N ASP A 38 7.82 9.41 0.47
CA ASP A 38 7.30 10.77 0.50
C ASP A 38 5.77 10.85 0.29
N LEU A 39 5.06 9.72 0.48
CA LEU A 39 3.62 9.61 0.23
C LEU A 39 2.83 10.64 1.05
N TYR A 40 3.07 10.71 2.35
CA TYR A 40 2.30 11.56 3.26
C TYR A 40 2.42 13.04 2.88
N GLU A 41 3.64 13.52 2.76
CA GLU A 41 3.93 14.92 2.45
C GLU A 41 3.35 15.35 1.10
N VAL A 42 3.58 14.54 0.06
CA VAL A 42 3.13 14.87 -1.31
C VAL A 42 1.62 14.80 -1.43
N VAL A 43 0.97 13.83 -0.81
CA VAL A 43 -0.50 13.72 -0.85
C VAL A 43 -1.16 14.88 -0.11
N MET A 44 -0.65 15.27 1.05
CA MET A 44 -1.13 16.44 1.78
C MET A 44 -1.07 17.71 0.92
N GLU A 45 0.05 17.95 0.27
CA GLU A 45 0.24 19.09 -0.63
C GLU A 45 -0.71 19.05 -1.83
N LEU A 46 -0.82 17.90 -2.50
CA LEU A 46 -1.71 17.73 -3.65
C LEU A 46 -3.18 18.02 -3.31
N VAL A 47 -3.63 17.59 -2.16
CA VAL A 47 -5.03 17.77 -1.74
C VAL A 47 -5.26 19.17 -1.19
N ASP A 48 -4.49 19.60 -0.20
CA ASP A 48 -4.73 20.85 0.53
C ASP A 48 -4.31 22.10 -0.25
N GLU A 49 -3.19 22.05 -0.97
CA GLU A 49 -2.68 23.22 -1.68
C GLU A 49 -3.15 23.28 -3.12
N TYR A 50 -3.23 22.12 -3.80
CA TYR A 50 -3.59 22.07 -5.23
C TYR A 50 -5.02 21.59 -5.48
N GLY A 51 -5.78 21.24 -4.45
CA GLY A 51 -7.18 20.83 -4.56
C GLY A 51 -7.41 19.58 -5.41
N LYS A 52 -6.44 18.67 -5.46
CA LYS A 52 -6.54 17.45 -6.26
C LYS A 52 -7.32 16.35 -5.53
N SER A 53 -8.03 15.53 -6.29
CA SER A 53 -8.63 14.29 -5.81
C SER A 53 -7.62 13.16 -5.92
N VAL A 54 -7.18 12.60 -4.79
CA VAL A 54 -6.14 11.56 -4.78
C VAL A 54 -6.74 10.24 -4.29
N TYR A 55 -6.59 9.20 -5.09
CA TYR A 55 -6.97 7.83 -4.76
C TYR A 55 -5.71 6.98 -4.63
N ILE A 56 -5.58 6.31 -3.50
CA ILE A 56 -4.39 5.53 -3.18
C ILE A 56 -4.80 4.10 -2.89
N CYS A 57 -4.13 3.14 -3.51
CA CYS A 57 -4.22 1.74 -3.10
C CYS A 57 -2.85 1.20 -2.72
N GLY A 58 -2.85 0.23 -1.81
CA GLY A 58 -1.63 -0.39 -1.31
C GLY A 58 -1.87 -1.28 -0.11
N LEU A 59 -0.80 -1.85 0.41
CA LEU A 59 -0.81 -2.69 1.59
C LEU A 59 -0.72 -1.85 2.86
N ASP A 60 -1.64 -2.05 3.78
CA ASP A 60 -1.63 -1.40 5.10
C ASP A 60 -0.63 -2.04 6.06
N GLY A 61 -0.36 -3.33 5.90
CA GLY A 61 0.57 -4.09 6.72
C GLY A 61 1.47 -5.01 5.93
N ASP A 62 2.68 -5.22 6.47
CA ASP A 62 3.62 -6.21 5.97
C ASP A 62 3.24 -7.66 6.39
N PHE A 63 4.05 -8.63 6.00
CA PHE A 63 3.81 -10.03 6.34
C PHE A 63 3.93 -10.35 7.85
N LYS A 64 4.50 -9.45 8.65
CA LYS A 64 4.53 -9.51 10.12
C LYS A 64 3.39 -8.73 10.77
N ARG A 65 2.52 -8.12 9.96
CA ARG A 65 1.42 -7.25 10.38
C ARG A 65 1.88 -5.93 10.99
N HIS A 66 3.10 -5.50 10.70
CA HIS A 66 3.55 -4.16 11.03
C HIS A 66 3.09 -3.17 9.96
N LYS A 67 2.95 -1.91 10.34
CA LYS A 67 2.64 -0.83 9.40
C LYS A 67 3.61 -0.86 8.22
N PHE A 68 3.06 -0.76 7.00
CA PHE A 68 3.86 -0.74 5.79
C PHE A 68 3.87 0.66 5.15
N GLY A 69 5.04 1.32 5.16
CA GLY A 69 5.19 2.68 4.64
C GLY A 69 4.30 3.70 5.36
N GLN A 70 3.85 4.71 4.62
CA GLN A 70 3.11 5.86 5.15
C GLN A 70 1.59 5.82 4.85
N LEU A 71 1.08 4.73 4.25
CA LEU A 71 -0.32 4.66 3.84
C LEU A 71 -1.30 4.87 5.01
N LEU A 72 -1.03 4.24 6.15
CA LEU A 72 -1.88 4.38 7.34
C LEU A 72 -1.82 5.77 7.99
N ASP A 73 -0.74 6.51 7.76
CA ASP A 73 -0.59 7.87 8.29
C ASP A 73 -1.58 8.85 7.65
N LEU A 74 -2.11 8.51 6.48
CA LEU A 74 -3.11 9.30 5.76
C LEU A 74 -4.55 9.07 6.26
N ILE A 75 -4.81 8.05 7.09
CA ILE A 75 -6.17 7.76 7.58
C ILE A 75 -6.82 8.94 8.29
N PRO A 76 -6.15 9.66 9.22
CA PRO A 76 -6.76 10.83 9.86
C PRO A 76 -7.05 12.00 8.93
N PHE A 77 -6.45 11.99 7.75
CA PHE A 77 -6.54 13.05 6.75
C PHE A 77 -7.53 12.74 5.62
N CYS A 78 -7.76 11.47 5.31
CA CYS A 78 -8.55 11.06 4.16
C CYS A 78 -10.07 11.18 4.39
N ASP A 79 -10.82 11.41 3.32
CA ASP A 79 -12.28 11.45 3.33
C ASP A 79 -12.90 10.05 3.43
N LYS A 80 -12.20 9.02 2.93
CA LYS A 80 -12.72 7.65 2.89
C LYS A 80 -11.60 6.62 2.94
N VAL A 81 -11.84 5.56 3.70
CA VAL A 81 -10.98 4.35 3.76
C VAL A 81 -11.82 3.11 3.53
N ASP A 82 -11.37 2.25 2.62
CA ASP A 82 -11.92 0.92 2.42
C ASP A 82 -10.84 -0.13 2.64
N LYS A 83 -10.99 -0.99 3.65
CA LYS A 83 -10.11 -2.15 3.83
C LYS A 83 -10.63 -3.32 3.03
N LEU A 84 -9.98 -3.61 1.92
CA LEU A 84 -10.32 -4.70 1.03
C LEU A 84 -9.93 -6.06 1.64
N ARG A 85 -10.61 -7.11 1.20
CA ARG A 85 -10.40 -8.49 1.64
C ARG A 85 -10.24 -9.40 0.45
N SER A 86 -9.42 -10.42 0.60
CA SER A 86 -9.24 -11.49 -0.37
C SER A 86 -9.86 -12.79 0.15
N ASN A 87 -9.76 -13.87 -0.61
CA ASN A 87 -10.11 -15.20 -0.14
C ASN A 87 -8.88 -15.86 0.50
N CYS A 88 -9.08 -16.50 1.64
CA CYS A 88 -8.00 -17.20 2.34
C CYS A 88 -7.51 -18.39 1.52
N HIS A 89 -6.19 -18.48 1.34
CA HIS A 89 -5.56 -19.57 0.59
C HIS A 89 -5.79 -20.95 1.23
N MET A 90 -5.96 -21.02 2.55
CA MET A 90 -6.11 -22.30 3.28
C MET A 90 -7.55 -22.66 3.62
N CYS A 91 -8.46 -21.70 3.58
CA CYS A 91 -9.89 -21.93 3.85
C CYS A 91 -10.73 -20.90 3.11
N SER A 92 -12.05 -21.05 3.09
CA SER A 92 -12.93 -20.15 2.32
C SER A 92 -13.27 -18.83 3.02
N ASN A 93 -12.67 -18.53 4.18
CA ASN A 93 -12.91 -17.28 4.91
C ASN A 93 -12.22 -16.10 4.26
N ASN A 94 -12.71 -14.89 4.57
CA ASN A 94 -12.07 -13.66 4.14
C ASN A 94 -10.64 -13.52 4.70
N ALA A 95 -9.69 -13.31 3.81
CA ALA A 95 -8.30 -13.03 4.15
C ALA A 95 -8.04 -11.54 4.31
N ILE A 96 -7.28 -11.19 5.32
CA ILE A 96 -6.91 -9.81 5.68
C ILE A 96 -5.41 -9.63 5.87
N PHE A 97 -4.63 -10.70 5.81
CA PHE A 97 -3.18 -10.66 6.00
C PHE A 97 -2.44 -11.25 4.81
N SER A 98 -1.31 -10.65 4.47
CA SER A 98 -0.30 -11.24 3.60
C SER A 98 0.60 -12.15 4.41
N HIS A 99 0.68 -13.42 4.05
CA HIS A 99 1.58 -14.37 4.67
C HIS A 99 2.71 -14.73 3.72
N ARG A 100 3.95 -14.55 4.17
CA ARG A 100 5.14 -14.92 3.38
C ARG A 100 5.40 -16.41 3.53
N ILE A 101 5.48 -17.12 2.40
CA ILE A 101 5.76 -18.56 2.36
C ILE A 101 7.25 -18.87 2.22
N THR A 102 8.07 -17.87 1.94
CA THR A 102 9.54 -17.97 1.84
C THR A 102 10.23 -17.59 3.15
N ASN A 103 11.52 -17.85 3.26
CA ASN A 103 12.29 -17.66 4.51
C ASN A 103 12.98 -16.29 4.64
N GLU A 104 12.85 -15.41 3.64
CA GLU A 104 13.46 -14.10 3.71
C GLU A 104 12.80 -13.25 4.80
N CYS A 105 13.64 -12.51 5.53
CA CYS A 105 13.22 -11.69 6.67
C CYS A 105 12.99 -10.21 6.31
N ASP A 106 13.43 -9.78 5.14
CA ASP A 106 13.29 -8.40 4.70
C ASP A 106 11.83 -7.99 4.54
N GLN A 107 11.48 -6.75 4.88
CA GLN A 107 10.12 -6.26 4.76
C GLN A 107 9.63 -6.31 3.31
N VAL A 108 10.48 -5.94 2.38
CA VAL A 108 10.19 -5.91 0.94
C VAL A 108 10.91 -7.06 0.25
N VAL A 109 10.14 -8.01 -0.27
CA VAL A 109 10.62 -9.04 -1.19
C VAL A 109 9.69 -9.03 -2.41
N ILE A 110 10.27 -8.72 -3.56
CA ILE A 110 9.50 -8.62 -4.81
C ILE A 110 9.25 -10.03 -5.36
N GLY A 111 7.99 -10.32 -5.61
CA GLY A 111 7.56 -11.58 -6.24
C GLY A 111 6.14 -11.98 -5.82
N SER A 112 5.30 -12.23 -6.80
CA SER A 112 3.90 -12.64 -6.58
C SER A 112 3.77 -14.05 -5.99
N THR A 113 4.81 -14.89 -6.13
CA THR A 113 4.84 -16.27 -5.64
C THR A 113 5.27 -16.39 -4.18
N ASN A 114 5.72 -15.31 -3.56
CA ASN A 114 6.28 -15.33 -2.21
C ASN A 114 5.24 -15.12 -1.11
N TYR A 115 4.02 -14.76 -1.49
CA TYR A 115 2.96 -14.40 -0.55
C TYR A 115 1.65 -15.12 -0.87
N VAL A 116 0.91 -15.44 0.18
CA VAL A 116 -0.47 -15.93 0.08
C VAL A 116 -1.37 -15.15 1.05
N PRO A 117 -2.63 -14.88 0.66
CA PRO A 117 -3.58 -14.24 1.56
C PRO A 117 -4.09 -15.23 2.59
N LEU A 118 -4.07 -14.87 3.88
CA LEU A 118 -4.60 -15.69 4.96
C LEU A 118 -5.59 -14.93 5.84
N CYS A 119 -6.61 -15.64 6.30
CA CYS A 119 -7.47 -15.15 7.38
C CYS A 119 -6.71 -15.21 8.72
N ARG A 120 -7.22 -14.55 9.75
CA ARG A 120 -6.59 -14.46 11.07
C ARG A 120 -6.25 -15.83 11.67
N ALA A 121 -7.18 -16.77 11.62
CA ALA A 121 -7.00 -18.10 12.19
C ALA A 121 -5.87 -18.87 11.47
N CYS A 122 -5.88 -18.89 10.15
CA CYS A 122 -4.86 -19.56 9.34
C CYS A 122 -3.50 -18.88 9.47
N TYR A 123 -3.46 -17.54 9.49
CA TYR A 123 -2.23 -16.79 9.69
C TYR A 123 -1.58 -17.13 11.05
N ASN A 124 -2.35 -17.10 12.15
CA ASN A 124 -1.84 -17.43 13.48
C ASN A 124 -1.33 -18.86 13.54
N LYS A 125 -2.09 -19.83 13.01
CA LYS A 125 -1.68 -21.24 12.96
C LYS A 125 -0.36 -21.42 12.21
N SER A 126 -0.21 -20.80 11.04
CA SER A 126 1.01 -20.92 10.22
C SER A 126 2.24 -20.30 10.88
N ASN A 127 2.07 -19.27 11.72
CA ASN A 127 3.19 -18.60 12.39
C ASN A 127 3.51 -19.20 13.75
N THR A 128 2.56 -19.86 14.45
CA THR A 128 2.83 -20.56 15.70
C THR A 128 3.76 -21.75 15.46
N THR A 129 3.67 -22.42 14.32
CA THR A 129 4.53 -23.55 13.97
C THR A 129 5.98 -23.14 13.67
N LYS A 130 6.23 -21.86 13.30
CA LYS A 130 7.58 -21.33 13.07
C LYS A 130 8.34 -20.91 14.35
N THR A 131 7.66 -20.80 15.48
CA THR A 131 8.26 -20.35 16.77
C THR A 131 8.77 -21.51 17.64
N GLN A 132 8.68 -22.74 17.17
CA GLN A 132 9.11 -23.93 17.91
C GLN A 132 10.48 -24.50 17.47
N PHE A 133 11.31 -23.68 16.85
CA PHE A 133 12.71 -24.07 16.60
C PHE A 133 13.67 -22.97 17.04
#